data_8dcef63f150c5d7241c836db562fe3f9
#
_entry.id   8dcef63f150c5d7241c836db562fe3f9
#
_cell.length_a   1.000
_cell.length_b   1.000
_cell.length_c   1.000
_cell.angle_alpha   90.00
_cell.angle_beta   90.00
_cell.angle_gamma   90.00
#
_symmetry.space_group_name_H-M   'P 1'
#
loop_
_entity.id
_entity.type
_entity.pdbx_description
1 polymer ?
#
loop_
_entity_poly.entity_id
_entity_poly.type
_entity_poly.pdbx_seq_one_letter_code
_entity_poly.pdbx_strand_id
1 'polypeptide(L)'
;MGKDISFSRHPLTFLVEAADDIWYTIIDFEDGINLGLISEDYALEYLIKLVKSSINTNKYNSLKYKQDRLSYLRALAINTLIKDAIEVFVNNEEAILEGSFEVSLLDKSKYAAQITDIISLSIDKIYQSQEVIEKEIAGYKIISDILDVYITALIRTKLGKGSNYDNLMLHTLPEFYQNTNTSDYKIILNTCCYVASLSDSA
;
A
#
# COMPACT_ATOMS: atom_id res chain seq x y z
N MET A 1 -6.25 9.57 35.46
CA MET A 1 -6.81 9.60 34.11
C MET A 1 -5.91 10.53 33.28
N GLY A 2 -5.01 9.96 32.46
CA GLY A 2 -4.24 10.75 31.51
C GLY A 2 -5.19 11.32 30.46
N LYS A 3 -5.04 12.61 30.13
CA LYS A 3 -5.73 13.17 28.98
C LYS A 3 -5.08 12.53 27.74
N ASP A 4 -5.85 11.84 26.95
CA ASP A 4 -5.41 11.40 25.62
C ASP A 4 -5.07 12.65 24.82
N ILE A 5 -3.78 12.80 24.48
CA ILE A 5 -3.30 13.91 23.65
C ILE A 5 -3.52 13.45 22.21
N SER A 6 -4.47 14.06 21.52
CA SER A 6 -4.64 13.88 20.07
C SER A 6 -3.90 15.01 19.33
N PHE A 7 -3.27 14.65 18.22
CA PHE A 7 -2.62 15.61 17.34
C PHE A 7 -3.38 15.65 16.02
N SER A 8 -3.57 16.86 15.48
CA SER A 8 -4.11 17.02 14.13
C SER A 8 -3.12 16.49 13.10
N ARG A 9 -3.65 15.92 12.01
CA ARG A 9 -2.82 15.49 10.89
C ARG A 9 -2.13 16.68 10.23
N HIS A 10 -0.90 16.51 9.77
CA HIS A 10 -0.25 17.51 8.95
C HIS A 10 -1.02 17.67 7.62
N PRO A 11 -1.29 18.89 7.13
CA PRO A 11 -2.10 19.12 5.92
C PRO A 11 -1.68 18.27 4.71
N LEU A 12 -0.37 18.14 4.45
CA LEU A 12 0.13 17.33 3.32
C LEU A 12 -0.10 15.83 3.47
N THR A 13 -0.39 15.33 4.67
CA THR A 13 -0.71 13.90 4.89
C THR A 13 -1.95 13.48 4.11
N PHE A 14 -2.95 14.35 4.00
CA PHE A 14 -4.16 14.07 3.22
C PHE A 14 -3.87 13.83 1.74
N LEU A 15 -2.88 14.52 1.17
CA LEU A 15 -2.47 14.30 -0.24
C LEU A 15 -1.69 12.99 -0.39
N VAL A 16 -0.86 12.64 0.59
CA VAL A 16 -0.13 11.36 0.58
C VAL A 16 -1.10 10.19 0.73
N GLU A 17 -2.03 10.27 1.69
CA GLU A 17 -3.10 9.28 1.87
C GLU A 17 -3.91 9.12 0.58
N ALA A 18 -4.36 10.22 -0.03
CA ALA A 18 -5.12 10.14 -1.27
C ALA A 18 -4.34 9.53 -2.43
N ALA A 19 -3.03 9.78 -2.52
CA ALA A 19 -2.19 9.17 -3.56
C ALA A 19 -2.08 7.65 -3.36
N ASP A 20 -1.91 7.22 -2.12
CA ASP A 20 -1.84 5.80 -1.73
C ASP A 20 -3.19 5.10 -1.98
N ASP A 21 -4.28 5.68 -1.52
CA ASP A 21 -5.64 5.16 -1.71
C ASP A 21 -6.02 5.04 -3.19
N ILE A 22 -5.65 6.02 -4.04
CA ILE A 22 -5.90 5.97 -5.48
C ILE A 22 -5.10 4.84 -6.12
N TRP A 23 -3.82 4.72 -5.74
CA TRP A 23 -2.96 3.66 -6.24
C TRP A 23 -3.52 2.29 -5.86
N TYR A 24 -3.77 2.07 -4.59
CA TYR A 24 -4.33 0.86 -4.03
C TYR A 24 -5.66 0.47 -4.73
N THR A 25 -6.59 1.43 -4.85
CA THR A 25 -7.90 1.17 -5.47
C THR A 25 -7.78 0.73 -6.94
N ILE A 26 -6.91 1.35 -7.72
CA ILE A 26 -6.89 1.15 -9.18
C ILE A 26 -5.89 0.11 -9.61
N ILE A 27 -4.71 0.05 -9.00
CA ILE A 27 -3.66 -0.89 -9.40
C ILE A 27 -3.97 -2.29 -8.89
N ASP A 28 -4.38 -2.44 -7.64
CA ASP A 28 -4.75 -3.76 -7.11
C ASP A 28 -5.94 -4.35 -7.87
N PHE A 29 -6.87 -3.48 -8.30
CA PHE A 29 -7.98 -3.90 -9.15
C PHE A 29 -7.49 -4.43 -10.51
N GLU A 30 -6.52 -3.74 -11.14
CA GLU A 30 -5.88 -4.23 -12.38
C GLU A 30 -5.12 -5.54 -12.15
N ASP A 31 -4.41 -5.67 -11.05
CA ASP A 31 -3.70 -6.89 -10.71
C ASP A 31 -4.66 -8.07 -10.50
N GLY A 32 -5.81 -7.84 -9.88
CA GLY A 32 -6.87 -8.83 -9.79
C GLY A 32 -7.39 -9.31 -11.15
N ILE A 33 -7.41 -8.43 -12.16
CA ILE A 33 -7.76 -8.79 -13.53
C ILE A 33 -6.63 -9.61 -14.16
N ASN A 34 -5.39 -9.18 -14.02
CA ASN A 34 -4.22 -9.84 -14.58
C ASN A 34 -4.03 -11.25 -13.99
N LEU A 35 -4.37 -11.45 -12.72
CA LEU A 35 -4.38 -12.74 -12.03
C LEU A 35 -5.61 -13.61 -12.37
N GLY A 36 -6.57 -13.08 -13.15
CA GLY A 36 -7.79 -13.81 -13.52
C GLY A 36 -8.82 -13.95 -12.38
N LEU A 37 -8.65 -13.22 -11.28
CA LEU A 37 -9.58 -13.20 -10.14
C LEU A 37 -10.84 -12.39 -10.43
N ILE A 38 -10.73 -11.40 -11.32
CA ILE A 38 -11.84 -10.57 -11.80
C ILE A 38 -11.89 -10.71 -13.33
N SER A 39 -13.08 -10.93 -13.88
CA SER A 39 -13.23 -10.96 -15.34
C SER A 39 -13.01 -9.57 -15.94
N GLU A 40 -12.26 -9.51 -17.04
CA GLU A 40 -11.90 -8.26 -17.70
C GLU A 40 -13.14 -7.45 -18.13
N ASP A 41 -14.16 -8.10 -18.66
CA ASP A 41 -15.38 -7.42 -19.09
C ASP A 41 -16.12 -6.77 -17.90
N TYR A 42 -16.14 -7.45 -16.77
CA TYR A 42 -16.73 -6.94 -15.54
C TYR A 42 -15.97 -5.74 -14.99
N ALA A 43 -14.64 -5.85 -14.99
CA ALA A 43 -13.77 -4.77 -14.55
C ALA A 43 -13.85 -3.51 -15.41
N LEU A 44 -13.94 -3.68 -16.73
CA LEU A 44 -14.14 -2.56 -17.65
C LEU A 44 -15.42 -1.78 -17.32
N GLU A 45 -16.50 -2.46 -16.91
CA GLU A 45 -17.74 -1.79 -16.52
C GLU A 45 -17.55 -0.86 -15.31
N TYR A 46 -16.82 -1.31 -14.27
CA TYR A 46 -16.53 -0.49 -13.09
C TYR A 46 -15.67 0.72 -13.42
N LEU A 47 -14.59 0.53 -14.19
CA LEU A 47 -13.75 1.63 -14.63
C LEU A 47 -14.48 2.63 -15.53
N ILE A 48 -15.32 2.16 -16.43
CA ILE A 48 -16.13 3.03 -17.30
C ILE A 48 -17.09 3.89 -16.46
N LYS A 49 -17.73 3.32 -15.44
CA LYS A 49 -18.59 4.08 -14.52
C LYS A 49 -17.82 5.21 -13.83
N LEU A 50 -16.59 4.95 -13.40
CA LEU A 50 -15.73 5.94 -12.74
C LEU A 50 -15.33 7.07 -13.71
N VAL A 51 -14.96 6.76 -14.94
CA VAL A 51 -14.43 7.73 -15.92
C VAL A 51 -15.47 8.26 -16.91
N LYS A 52 -16.75 8.00 -16.68
CA LYS A 52 -17.84 8.30 -17.61
C LYS A 52 -17.82 9.73 -18.17
N SER A 53 -17.43 10.70 -17.35
CA SER A 53 -17.35 12.11 -17.73
C SER A 53 -16.08 12.50 -18.50
N SER A 54 -15.04 11.68 -18.47
CA SER A 54 -13.72 11.98 -19.03
C SER A 54 -13.30 11.07 -20.18
N ILE A 55 -14.05 10.00 -20.44
CA ILE A 55 -13.75 9.04 -21.50
C ILE A 55 -13.96 9.63 -22.90
N ASN A 56 -12.97 9.48 -23.76
CA ASN A 56 -13.12 9.71 -25.19
C ASN A 56 -13.58 8.42 -25.87
N THR A 57 -14.88 8.35 -26.17
CA THR A 57 -15.51 7.15 -26.74
C THR A 57 -14.90 6.74 -28.08
N ASN A 58 -14.52 7.71 -28.94
CA ASN A 58 -13.90 7.40 -30.23
C ASN A 58 -12.53 6.75 -30.04
N LYS A 59 -11.71 7.28 -29.13
CA LYS A 59 -10.41 6.69 -28.79
C LYS A 59 -10.59 5.30 -28.17
N TYR A 60 -11.50 5.15 -27.20
CA TYR A 60 -11.78 3.87 -26.56
C TYR A 60 -12.20 2.79 -27.57
N ASN A 61 -13.11 3.12 -28.49
CA ASN A 61 -13.59 2.21 -29.51
C ASN A 61 -12.53 1.89 -30.58
N SER A 62 -11.53 2.73 -30.77
CA SER A 62 -10.42 2.48 -31.71
C SER A 62 -9.41 1.47 -31.16
N LEU A 63 -9.38 1.23 -29.84
CA LEU A 63 -8.49 0.26 -29.20
C LEU A 63 -8.98 -1.16 -29.48
N LYS A 64 -8.16 -1.94 -30.19
CA LYS A 64 -8.53 -3.29 -30.65
C LYS A 64 -8.42 -4.33 -29.55
N TYR A 65 -7.38 -4.22 -28.70
CA TYR A 65 -7.11 -5.17 -27.64
C TYR A 65 -7.71 -4.74 -26.32
N LYS A 66 -8.25 -5.69 -25.57
CA LYS A 66 -8.82 -5.44 -24.25
C LYS A 66 -7.81 -4.84 -23.28
N GLN A 67 -6.57 -5.32 -23.32
CA GLN A 67 -5.47 -4.81 -22.50
C GLN A 67 -5.18 -3.32 -22.74
N ASP A 68 -5.26 -2.86 -24.00
CA ASP A 68 -5.12 -1.44 -24.32
C ASP A 68 -6.28 -0.61 -23.76
N ARG A 69 -7.50 -1.16 -23.80
CA ARG A 69 -8.69 -0.53 -23.20
C ARG A 69 -8.56 -0.42 -21.70
N LEU A 70 -8.10 -1.50 -21.03
CA LEU A 70 -7.85 -1.52 -19.59
C LEU A 70 -6.82 -0.48 -19.19
N SER A 71 -5.66 -0.45 -19.86
CA SER A 71 -4.59 0.53 -19.62
C SER A 71 -5.05 1.97 -19.85
N TYR A 72 -5.88 2.20 -20.87
CA TYR A 72 -6.47 3.50 -21.13
C TYR A 72 -7.42 3.94 -20.02
N LEU A 73 -8.32 3.05 -19.58
CA LEU A 73 -9.28 3.35 -18.50
C LEU A 73 -8.57 3.54 -17.16
N ARG A 74 -7.54 2.74 -16.85
CA ARG A 74 -6.70 2.91 -15.67
C ARG A 74 -6.09 4.30 -15.61
N ALA A 75 -5.43 4.72 -16.69
CA ALA A 75 -4.81 6.05 -16.75
C ALA A 75 -5.83 7.18 -16.58
N LEU A 76 -7.02 7.02 -17.16
CA LEU A 76 -8.11 7.98 -16.98
C LEU A 76 -8.65 7.97 -15.55
N ALA A 77 -8.82 6.80 -14.94
CA ALA A 77 -9.32 6.65 -13.57
C ALA A 77 -8.39 7.34 -12.58
N ILE A 78 -7.09 7.03 -12.64
CA ILE A 78 -6.08 7.67 -11.79
C ILE A 78 -6.10 9.20 -11.97
N ASN A 79 -6.06 9.69 -13.20
CA ASN A 79 -6.09 11.14 -13.47
C ASN A 79 -7.39 11.81 -13.01
N THR A 80 -8.52 11.12 -13.12
CA THR A 80 -9.82 11.62 -12.66
C THR A 80 -9.83 11.74 -11.14
N LEU A 81 -9.37 10.72 -10.42
CA LEU A 81 -9.33 10.72 -8.96
C LEU A 81 -8.30 11.72 -8.40
N ILE A 82 -7.13 11.85 -9.03
CA ILE A 82 -6.13 12.86 -8.63
C ILE A 82 -6.72 14.27 -8.73
N LYS A 83 -7.38 14.60 -9.85
CA LYS A 83 -8.00 15.93 -10.03
C LYS A 83 -9.08 16.19 -9.01
N ASP A 84 -9.90 15.20 -8.72
CA ASP A 84 -10.96 15.32 -7.74
C ASP A 84 -10.41 15.45 -6.31
N ALA A 85 -9.41 14.66 -5.94
CA ALA A 85 -8.74 14.79 -4.63
C ALA A 85 -8.12 16.18 -4.42
N ILE A 86 -7.49 16.75 -5.47
CA ILE A 86 -6.97 18.13 -5.43
C ILE A 86 -8.11 19.12 -5.23
N GLU A 87 -9.22 18.96 -5.95
CA GLU A 87 -10.40 19.82 -5.83
C GLU A 87 -10.98 19.77 -4.39
N VAL A 88 -11.12 18.55 -3.84
CA VAL A 88 -11.57 18.36 -2.45
C VAL A 88 -10.60 19.00 -1.46
N PHE A 89 -9.29 18.84 -1.64
CA PHE A 89 -8.26 19.41 -0.77
C PHE A 89 -8.35 20.95 -0.74
N VAL A 90 -8.36 21.57 -1.92
CA VAL A 90 -8.41 23.04 -2.04
C VAL A 90 -9.73 23.59 -1.48
N ASN A 91 -10.86 22.94 -1.74
CA ASN A 91 -12.16 23.39 -1.23
C ASN A 91 -12.31 23.23 0.30
N ASN A 92 -11.45 22.46 0.95
CA ASN A 92 -11.46 22.26 2.41
C ASN A 92 -10.18 22.78 3.08
N GLU A 93 -9.39 23.61 2.40
CA GLU A 93 -8.08 24.10 2.89
C GLU A 93 -8.16 24.70 4.30
N GLU A 94 -9.15 25.54 4.56
CA GLU A 94 -9.35 26.19 5.88
C GLU A 94 -9.54 25.13 6.98
N ALA A 95 -10.45 24.18 6.78
CA ALA A 95 -10.73 23.12 7.75
C ALA A 95 -9.53 22.19 7.96
N ILE A 96 -8.75 21.94 6.91
CA ILE A 96 -7.52 21.14 6.98
C ILE A 96 -6.45 21.87 7.80
N LEU A 97 -6.26 23.17 7.57
CA LEU A 97 -5.28 23.99 8.30
C LEU A 97 -5.67 24.18 9.77
N GLU A 98 -6.96 24.29 10.07
CA GLU A 98 -7.48 24.36 11.43
C GLU A 98 -7.49 23.00 12.17
N GLY A 99 -7.25 21.89 11.43
CA GLY A 99 -7.28 20.53 11.99
C GLY A 99 -8.68 19.99 12.30
N SER A 100 -9.72 20.58 11.71
CA SER A 100 -11.12 20.18 11.86
C SER A 100 -11.61 19.21 10.75
N PHE A 101 -10.81 19.00 9.71
CA PHE A 101 -11.08 18.04 8.65
C PHE A 101 -10.61 16.63 9.07
N GLU A 102 -11.55 15.70 9.32
CA GLU A 102 -11.26 14.40 9.96
C GLU A 102 -11.32 13.20 9.00
N VAL A 103 -11.89 13.35 7.81
CA VAL A 103 -12.12 12.27 6.83
C VAL A 103 -11.04 12.24 5.75
N SER A 104 -10.98 11.17 4.93
CA SER A 104 -10.08 11.14 3.78
C SER A 104 -10.58 12.05 2.65
N LEU A 105 -9.68 12.44 1.73
CA LEU A 105 -10.10 13.20 0.54
C LEU A 105 -11.00 12.38 -0.36
N LEU A 106 -10.79 11.07 -0.43
CA LEU A 106 -11.59 10.18 -1.27
C LEU A 106 -12.98 9.92 -0.69
N ASP A 107 -13.16 9.97 0.63
CA ASP A 107 -14.48 9.90 1.26
C ASP A 107 -15.36 11.10 0.90
N LYS A 108 -14.74 12.27 0.65
CA LYS A 108 -15.43 13.48 0.18
C LYS A 108 -15.49 13.60 -1.34
N SER A 109 -14.94 12.65 -2.05
CA SER A 109 -14.95 12.62 -3.51
C SER A 109 -16.37 12.48 -4.06
N LYS A 110 -16.65 13.14 -5.17
CA LYS A 110 -17.88 12.88 -5.95
C LYS A 110 -17.92 11.48 -6.57
N TYR A 111 -16.81 10.77 -6.53
CA TYR A 111 -16.65 9.39 -6.98
C TYR A 111 -16.63 8.38 -5.82
N ALA A 112 -16.91 8.79 -4.59
CA ALA A 112 -16.84 7.93 -3.41
C ALA A 112 -17.64 6.62 -3.57
N ALA A 113 -18.83 6.68 -4.18
CA ALA A 113 -19.64 5.49 -4.42
C ALA A 113 -18.95 4.50 -5.38
N GLN A 114 -18.37 4.99 -6.50
CA GLN A 114 -17.65 4.15 -7.46
C GLN A 114 -16.35 3.56 -6.87
N ILE A 115 -15.65 4.34 -6.04
CA ILE A 115 -14.48 3.88 -5.30
C ILE A 115 -14.88 2.75 -4.34
N THR A 116 -15.95 2.95 -3.57
CA THR A 116 -16.48 1.93 -2.65
C THR A 116 -16.86 0.64 -3.38
N ASP A 117 -17.49 0.74 -4.56
CA ASP A 117 -17.86 -0.41 -5.38
C ASP A 117 -16.61 -1.20 -5.82
N ILE A 118 -15.56 -0.50 -6.28
CA ILE A 118 -14.28 -1.12 -6.70
C ILE A 118 -13.60 -1.80 -5.50
N ILE A 119 -13.49 -1.10 -4.36
CA ILE A 119 -12.88 -1.64 -3.15
C ILE A 119 -13.64 -2.88 -2.67
N SER A 120 -14.97 -2.82 -2.64
CA SER A 120 -15.80 -3.96 -2.20
C SER A 120 -15.59 -5.18 -3.09
N LEU A 121 -15.48 -4.99 -4.40
CA LEU A 121 -15.18 -6.06 -5.34
C LEU A 121 -13.76 -6.60 -5.16
N SER A 122 -12.78 -5.73 -4.91
CA SER A 122 -11.39 -6.12 -4.63
C SER A 122 -11.30 -6.95 -3.35
N ILE A 123 -12.00 -6.57 -2.30
CA ILE A 123 -12.07 -7.33 -1.05
C ILE A 123 -12.63 -8.74 -1.32
N ASP A 124 -13.76 -8.84 -2.01
CA ASP A 124 -14.44 -10.12 -2.26
C ASP A 124 -13.64 -11.04 -3.20
N LYS A 125 -13.03 -10.50 -4.23
CA LYS A 125 -12.42 -11.30 -5.30
C LYS A 125 -10.90 -11.43 -5.20
N ILE A 126 -10.20 -10.42 -4.66
CA ILE A 126 -8.75 -10.40 -4.61
C ILE A 126 -8.28 -10.77 -3.20
N TYR A 127 -8.58 -9.93 -2.19
CA TYR A 127 -8.02 -10.11 -0.85
C TYR A 127 -8.54 -11.33 -0.12
N GLN A 128 -9.76 -11.78 -0.42
CA GLN A 128 -10.31 -13.04 0.12
C GLN A 128 -10.03 -14.25 -0.78
N SER A 129 -9.23 -14.10 -1.84
CA SER A 129 -8.81 -15.24 -2.65
C SER A 129 -7.87 -16.16 -1.84
N GLN A 130 -7.97 -17.47 -2.09
CA GLN A 130 -7.13 -18.44 -1.40
C GLN A 130 -5.63 -18.14 -1.57
N GLU A 131 -5.22 -17.75 -2.76
CA GLU A 131 -3.82 -17.44 -3.07
C GLU A 131 -3.29 -16.27 -2.24
N VAL A 132 -4.07 -15.21 -2.09
CA VAL A 132 -3.66 -14.02 -1.30
C VAL A 132 -3.65 -14.36 0.19
N ILE A 133 -4.68 -15.05 0.70
CA ILE A 133 -4.76 -15.47 2.11
C ILE A 133 -3.58 -16.38 2.49
N GLU A 134 -3.23 -17.35 1.63
CA GLU A 134 -2.09 -18.25 1.88
C GLU A 134 -0.77 -17.49 1.96
N LYS A 135 -0.54 -16.52 1.04
CA LYS A 135 0.65 -15.65 1.07
C LYS A 135 0.68 -14.78 2.32
N GLU A 136 -0.44 -14.21 2.71
CA GLU A 136 -0.54 -13.37 3.90
C GLU A 136 -0.23 -14.19 5.18
N ILE A 137 -0.82 -15.37 5.33
CA ILE A 137 -0.53 -16.28 6.46
C ILE A 137 0.95 -16.66 6.49
N ALA A 138 1.54 -17.00 5.33
CA ALA A 138 2.95 -17.31 5.22
C ALA A 138 3.82 -16.11 5.62
N GLY A 139 3.46 -14.90 5.19
CA GLY A 139 4.15 -13.65 5.50
C GLY A 139 4.28 -13.39 6.99
N TYR A 140 3.22 -13.60 7.77
CA TYR A 140 3.26 -13.47 9.24
C TYR A 140 4.35 -14.35 9.87
N LYS A 141 4.45 -15.60 9.42
CA LYS A 141 5.45 -16.54 9.96
C LYS A 141 6.86 -16.21 9.48
N ILE A 142 7.03 -15.95 8.20
CA ILE A 142 8.33 -15.67 7.59
C ILE A 142 8.96 -14.40 8.19
N ILE A 143 8.22 -13.31 8.27
CA ILE A 143 8.72 -12.04 8.81
C ILE A 143 9.12 -12.20 10.28
N SER A 144 8.29 -12.88 11.08
CA SER A 144 8.58 -13.13 12.48
C SER A 144 9.84 -13.96 12.67
N ASP A 145 10.02 -15.03 11.89
CA ASP A 145 11.19 -15.91 11.99
C ASP A 145 12.47 -15.19 11.56
N ILE A 146 12.43 -14.40 10.48
CA ILE A 146 13.58 -13.61 10.04
C ILE A 146 14.00 -12.59 11.11
N LEU A 147 13.05 -11.86 11.67
CA LEU A 147 13.33 -10.89 12.74
C LEU A 147 13.91 -11.57 13.97
N ASP A 148 13.32 -12.68 14.42
CA ASP A 148 13.80 -13.43 15.60
C ASP A 148 15.23 -13.91 15.42
N VAL A 149 15.55 -14.50 14.28
CA VAL A 149 16.89 -15.01 14.00
C VAL A 149 17.94 -13.89 14.01
N TYR A 150 17.72 -12.81 13.30
CA TYR A 150 18.71 -11.71 13.23
C TYR A 150 18.83 -10.94 14.54
N ILE A 151 17.72 -10.61 15.20
CA ILE A 151 17.75 -9.89 16.49
C ILE A 151 18.44 -10.76 17.53
N THR A 152 18.12 -12.04 17.59
CA THR A 152 18.74 -12.98 18.53
C THR A 152 20.25 -13.09 18.29
N ALA A 153 20.70 -13.25 17.04
CA ALA A 153 22.11 -13.32 16.69
C ALA A 153 22.88 -12.03 17.08
N LEU A 154 22.32 -10.86 16.76
CA LEU A 154 22.93 -9.57 17.10
C LEU A 154 23.03 -9.35 18.62
N ILE A 155 21.98 -9.63 19.36
CA ILE A 155 21.97 -9.46 20.83
C ILE A 155 22.92 -10.46 21.50
N ARG A 156 22.96 -11.73 21.08
CA ARG A 156 23.91 -12.73 21.61
C ARG A 156 25.34 -12.33 21.33
N THR A 157 25.63 -11.85 20.13
CA THR A 157 26.99 -11.38 19.77
C THR A 157 27.38 -10.17 20.60
N LYS A 158 26.49 -9.20 20.79
CA LYS A 158 26.73 -8.06 21.70
C LYS A 158 27.07 -8.48 23.12
N LEU A 159 26.44 -9.53 23.64
CA LEU A 159 26.64 -10.05 24.98
C LEU A 159 27.85 -10.98 25.07
N GLY A 160 28.62 -11.17 24.00
CA GLY A 160 29.75 -12.12 23.97
C GLY A 160 29.32 -13.60 24.05
N LYS A 161 28.05 -13.92 23.71
CA LYS A 161 27.46 -15.26 23.75
C LYS A 161 27.10 -15.79 22.37
N GLY A 162 27.62 -15.16 21.32
CA GLY A 162 27.34 -15.58 19.92
C GLY A 162 27.82 -17.01 19.65
N SER A 163 27.00 -17.79 18.99
CA SER A 163 27.32 -19.13 18.50
C SER A 163 27.87 -19.09 17.06
N ASN A 164 28.37 -20.23 16.56
CA ASN A 164 28.73 -20.36 15.14
C ASN A 164 27.54 -20.11 14.22
N TYR A 165 26.33 -20.52 14.62
CA TYR A 165 25.11 -20.24 13.87
C TYR A 165 24.81 -18.75 13.82
N ASP A 166 24.90 -18.05 14.96
CA ASP A 166 24.71 -16.60 15.01
C ASP A 166 25.69 -15.88 14.07
N ASN A 167 26.96 -16.30 14.06
CA ASN A 167 27.96 -15.73 13.15
C ASN A 167 27.60 -15.98 11.67
N LEU A 168 27.13 -17.17 11.30
CA LEU A 168 26.69 -17.46 9.94
C LEU A 168 25.51 -16.55 9.53
N MET A 169 24.55 -16.36 10.42
CA MET A 169 23.41 -15.46 10.15
C MET A 169 23.87 -14.00 9.97
N LEU A 170 24.80 -13.53 10.82
CA LEU A 170 25.32 -12.16 10.68
C LEU A 170 26.11 -11.96 9.38
N HIS A 171 26.74 -12.98 8.82
CA HIS A 171 27.40 -12.88 7.51
C HIS A 171 26.43 -12.63 6.34
N THR A 172 25.14 -12.96 6.51
CA THR A 172 24.11 -12.67 5.49
C THR A 172 23.57 -11.24 5.58
N LEU A 173 23.82 -10.53 6.70
CA LEU A 173 23.48 -9.12 6.85
C LEU A 173 24.50 -8.23 6.15
N PRO A 174 24.07 -7.14 5.48
CA PRO A 174 24.99 -6.10 5.05
C PRO A 174 25.75 -5.49 6.25
N GLU A 175 27.01 -5.14 6.05
CA GLU A 175 27.93 -4.64 7.11
C GLU A 175 27.33 -3.51 7.95
N PHE A 176 26.56 -2.62 7.32
CA PHE A 176 25.88 -1.52 7.99
C PHE A 176 24.95 -1.98 9.13
N TYR A 177 24.30 -3.14 8.98
CA TYR A 177 23.35 -3.69 9.95
C TYR A 177 24.00 -4.60 11.00
N GLN A 178 25.28 -4.94 10.87
CA GLN A 178 26.01 -5.83 11.81
C GLN A 178 26.52 -5.11 13.07
N ASN A 179 26.30 -3.80 13.21
CA ASN A 179 26.83 -3.03 14.32
C ASN A 179 26.12 -3.37 15.64
N THR A 180 26.82 -4.11 16.50
CA THR A 180 26.37 -4.47 17.84
C THR A 180 26.82 -3.48 18.94
N ASN A 181 27.69 -2.51 18.61
CA ASN A 181 28.18 -1.51 19.56
C ASN A 181 27.23 -0.30 19.70
N THR A 182 25.94 -0.59 19.94
CA THR A 182 24.88 0.40 20.06
C THR A 182 23.80 -0.07 21.05
N SER A 183 22.73 0.72 21.27
CA SER A 183 21.62 0.32 22.15
C SER A 183 20.80 -0.83 21.54
N ASP A 184 20.16 -1.64 22.40
CA ASP A 184 19.30 -2.74 21.95
C ASP A 184 18.14 -2.22 21.06
N TYR A 185 17.56 -1.08 21.43
CA TYR A 185 16.55 -0.42 20.61
C TYR A 185 17.05 -0.14 19.18
N LYS A 186 18.28 0.36 19.04
CA LYS A 186 18.83 0.66 17.71
C LYS A 186 19.17 -0.59 16.93
N ILE A 187 19.58 -1.68 17.59
CA ILE A 187 19.77 -2.99 16.96
C ILE A 187 18.43 -3.47 16.38
N ILE A 188 17.37 -3.48 17.20
CA ILE A 188 16.03 -3.91 16.79
C ILE A 188 15.52 -3.05 15.62
N LEU A 189 15.59 -1.73 15.76
CA LEU A 189 15.14 -0.79 14.71
C LEU A 189 15.88 -1.02 13.39
N ASN A 190 17.20 -1.14 13.43
CA ASN A 190 17.99 -1.39 12.24
C ASN A 190 17.64 -2.74 11.59
N THR A 191 17.39 -3.78 12.39
CA THR A 191 16.96 -5.08 11.88
C THR A 191 15.58 -4.98 11.21
N CYS A 192 14.64 -4.25 11.82
CA CYS A 192 13.34 -3.98 11.19
C CYS A 192 13.49 -3.22 9.86
N CYS A 193 14.37 -2.20 9.81
CA CYS A 193 14.67 -1.48 8.57
C CYS A 193 15.26 -2.39 7.49
N TYR A 194 16.16 -3.31 7.88
CA TYR A 194 16.72 -4.29 6.95
C TYR A 194 15.62 -5.20 6.37
N VAL A 195 14.83 -5.81 7.24
CA VAL A 195 13.75 -6.72 6.81
C VAL A 195 12.74 -5.99 5.92
N ALA A 196 12.38 -4.75 6.26
CA ALA A 196 11.51 -3.91 5.44
C ALA A 196 12.11 -3.54 4.08
N SER A 197 13.43 -3.63 3.91
CA SER A 197 14.11 -3.38 2.63
C SER A 197 14.21 -4.60 1.71
N LEU A 198 13.85 -5.79 2.22
CA LEU A 198 13.84 -7.02 1.43
C LEU A 198 12.65 -7.01 0.46
N SER A 199 12.84 -7.62 -0.70
CA SER A 199 11.76 -7.91 -1.63
C SER A 199 11.21 -9.32 -1.42
N ASP A 200 10.05 -9.62 -1.99
CA ASP A 200 9.42 -10.95 -1.92
C ASP A 200 10.30 -12.07 -2.52
N SER A 201 11.32 -11.70 -3.27
CA SER A 201 12.27 -12.63 -3.91
C SER A 201 13.59 -12.78 -3.13
N ALA A 202 13.73 -12.12 -1.99
CA ALA A 202 14.98 -12.09 -1.23
C ALA A 202 15.20 -13.33 -0.35
#